data_3e7afaa5c364d142430a35c6fedd8a22
#
_entry.id   3e7afaa5c364d142430a35c6fedd8a22
#
_cell.length_a   1.000
_cell.length_b   1.000
_cell.length_c   1.000
_cell.angle_alpha   90.00
_cell.angle_beta   90.00
_cell.angle_gamma   90.00
#
_symmetry.space_group_name_H-M   'P 1'
#
loop_
_entity.id
_entity.type
_entity.pdbx_description
1 polymer ?
#
loop_
_entity_poly.entity_id
_entity_poly.type
_entity_poly.pdbx_seq_one_letter_code
_entity_poly.pdbx_strand_id
1 'polypeptide(L)'
;MEGQGLRGRVVALCRSERKGTQKAPIDEGVLVRGQGLEGDAHAGNWHRQVSLLSDQDVDTMRGKGLALAAGAFGENVVTADIELLALEVGRRFRIGDRAVLQVTQHGKTCHSRCAIYDQAGDCIMPRRGIFARVLRSGTVRAGDEVRTDPVFDAYRFAVLVLSDRASAGVYEDTAGPVAVSRLLAVAPGTVVEQRILPDDGARIERALVRLADEEVVDLVLTIGGTGLSPRDVTPEATLAVMDREVPGIAEGIRLQGMKHTPRAMLSRGVAVQRGHTLIINLSGSPRAVNEQFDALAPVLDHALQMATGIPASCARPVTG
;
A
#
# COMPACT_ATOMS: atom_id res chain seq x y z
N MET A 1 -1.52 -2.50 -27.35
CA MET A 1 -1.92 -1.08 -27.12
C MET A 1 -1.56 -0.78 -25.68
N GLU A 2 -0.47 -0.06 -25.45
CA GLU A 2 -0.12 0.45 -24.13
C GLU A 2 -1.26 1.37 -23.69
N GLY A 3 -1.96 0.98 -22.61
CA GLY A 3 -3.06 1.76 -22.07
C GLY A 3 -2.54 3.12 -21.63
N GLN A 4 -2.96 4.18 -22.31
CA GLN A 4 -2.71 5.54 -21.83
C GLN A 4 -3.31 5.64 -20.43
N GLY A 5 -2.43 5.84 -19.44
CA GLY A 5 -2.85 6.05 -18.05
C GLY A 5 -3.82 7.23 -17.96
N LEU A 6 -4.80 7.14 -17.06
CA LEU A 6 -5.70 8.27 -16.79
C LEU A 6 -4.89 9.44 -16.26
N ARG A 7 -5.20 10.63 -16.74
CA ARG A 7 -4.55 11.90 -16.33
C ARG A 7 -5.56 12.99 -16.14
N GLY A 8 -5.27 13.87 -15.20
CA GLY A 8 -6.02 15.07 -14.90
C GLY A 8 -5.22 15.99 -13.99
N ARG A 9 -5.88 16.91 -13.33
CA ARG A 9 -5.24 17.87 -12.43
C ARG A 9 -6.10 18.16 -11.21
N VAL A 10 -5.46 18.60 -10.14
CA VAL A 10 -6.12 19.16 -8.96
C VAL A 10 -6.64 20.55 -9.30
N VAL A 11 -7.94 20.78 -9.10
CA VAL A 11 -8.57 22.11 -9.24
C VAL A 11 -8.53 22.84 -7.91
N ALA A 12 -8.83 22.13 -6.82
CA ALA A 12 -8.82 22.68 -5.49
C ALA A 12 -8.48 21.61 -4.45
N LEU A 13 -7.81 22.06 -3.39
CA LEU A 13 -7.58 21.29 -2.18
C LEU A 13 -8.41 21.91 -1.05
N CYS A 14 -9.15 21.10 -0.29
CA CYS A 14 -10.08 21.59 0.71
C CYS A 14 -9.93 20.85 2.04
N ARG A 15 -10.04 21.59 3.13
CA ARG A 15 -9.90 21.10 4.50
C ARG A 15 -10.98 21.63 5.43
N SER A 16 -11.37 20.85 6.43
CA SER A 16 -12.21 21.31 7.53
C SER A 16 -11.67 20.76 8.85
N GLU A 17 -11.82 21.55 9.91
CA GLU A 17 -11.43 21.14 11.27
C GLU A 17 -12.54 20.34 11.99
N ARG A 18 -13.74 20.30 11.41
CA ARG A 18 -14.91 19.62 12.00
C ARG A 18 -15.57 18.66 11.02
N LYS A 19 -15.94 17.47 11.52
CA LYS A 19 -16.69 16.49 10.72
C LYS A 19 -18.10 17.00 10.40
N GLY A 20 -18.61 16.64 9.21
CA GLY A 20 -19.99 16.98 8.80
C GLY A 20 -20.18 18.44 8.37
N THR A 21 -19.11 19.20 8.19
CA THR A 21 -19.14 20.58 7.68
C THR A 21 -18.55 20.63 6.26
N GLN A 22 -18.89 21.69 5.52
CA GLN A 22 -18.21 22.02 4.27
C GLN A 22 -16.72 22.26 4.54
N LYS A 23 -15.89 21.94 3.56
CA LYS A 23 -14.45 22.19 3.62
C LYS A 23 -14.10 23.49 2.93
N ALA A 24 -13.17 24.23 3.50
CA ALA A 24 -12.65 25.46 2.92
C ALA A 24 -11.46 25.18 2.01
N PRO A 25 -11.33 25.86 0.85
CA PRO A 25 -10.15 25.77 0.00
C PRO A 25 -8.90 26.20 0.77
N ILE A 26 -7.79 25.52 0.47
CA ILE A 26 -6.45 25.84 0.94
C ILE A 26 -5.48 25.81 -0.24
N ASP A 27 -4.42 26.63 -0.18
CA ASP A 27 -3.46 26.75 -1.29
C ASP A 27 -2.59 25.48 -1.41
N GLU A 28 -2.21 24.91 -0.27
CA GLU A 28 -1.31 23.78 -0.17
C GLU A 28 -1.67 22.91 1.04
N GLY A 29 -1.44 21.62 0.93
CA GLY A 29 -1.60 20.68 2.05
C GLY A 29 -0.71 19.46 1.91
N VAL A 30 -0.40 18.82 3.04
CA VAL A 30 0.39 17.58 3.08
C VAL A 30 -0.56 16.40 3.20
N LEU A 31 -0.49 15.49 2.24
CA LEU A 31 -1.07 14.17 2.37
C LEU A 31 -0.09 13.28 3.15
N VAL A 32 -0.50 12.84 4.33
CA VAL A 32 0.33 12.04 5.25
C VAL A 32 -0.03 10.57 5.14
N ARG A 33 0.97 9.70 4.93
CA ARG A 33 0.81 8.25 4.82
C ARG A 33 0.01 7.68 6.01
N GLY A 34 -1.01 6.90 5.70
CA GLY A 34 -1.86 6.24 6.69
C GLY A 34 -2.80 7.18 7.47
N GLN A 35 -2.78 8.50 7.18
CA GLN A 35 -3.56 9.50 7.91
C GLN A 35 -4.53 10.26 6.99
N GLY A 36 -4.08 10.71 5.82
CA GLY A 36 -4.86 11.58 4.94
C GLY A 36 -4.33 13.00 4.89
N LEU A 37 -5.20 13.99 4.64
CA LEU A 37 -4.82 15.40 4.59
C LEU A 37 -4.55 15.94 6.01
N GLU A 38 -3.36 16.47 6.22
CA GLU A 38 -2.94 17.02 7.51
C GLU A 38 -3.88 18.14 7.99
N GLY A 39 -4.30 18.05 9.26
CA GLY A 39 -5.23 18.99 9.86
C GLY A 39 -6.70 18.87 9.39
N ASP A 40 -7.03 17.88 8.56
CA ASP A 40 -8.43 17.61 8.22
C ASP A 40 -9.13 16.76 9.29
N ALA A 41 -10.39 17.09 9.58
CA ALA A 41 -11.17 16.38 10.59
C ALA A 41 -11.40 14.89 10.29
N HIS A 42 -11.25 14.47 9.03
CA HIS A 42 -11.40 13.08 8.63
C HIS A 42 -10.04 12.36 8.53
N ALA A 43 -8.92 13.04 8.84
CA ALA A 43 -7.62 12.40 8.90
C ALA A 43 -7.61 11.32 9.99
N GLY A 44 -6.95 10.19 9.72
CA GLY A 44 -6.85 9.07 10.65
C GLY A 44 -6.60 7.74 9.96
N ASN A 45 -6.31 6.71 10.76
CA ASN A 45 -6.02 5.37 10.25
C ASN A 45 -7.31 4.60 9.91
N TRP A 46 -7.87 4.90 8.77
CA TRP A 46 -9.07 4.25 8.23
C TRP A 46 -9.05 4.27 6.68
N HIS A 47 -10.05 3.68 6.03
CA HIS A 47 -10.04 3.53 4.57
C HIS A 47 -10.46 4.79 3.78
N ARG A 48 -11.14 5.75 4.38
CA ARG A 48 -11.62 6.98 3.74
C ARG A 48 -10.84 8.21 4.20
N GLN A 49 -9.51 8.19 4.05
CA GLN A 49 -8.61 9.25 4.52
C GLN A 49 -8.73 10.53 3.70
N VAL A 50 -8.95 10.38 2.38
CA VAL A 50 -9.06 11.48 1.43
C VAL A 50 -10.29 11.23 0.56
N SER A 51 -11.12 12.25 0.39
CA SER A 51 -12.28 12.23 -0.51
C SER A 51 -12.00 13.07 -1.74
N LEU A 52 -12.34 12.53 -2.92
CA LEU A 52 -12.14 13.21 -4.20
C LEU A 52 -13.47 13.34 -4.93
N LEU A 53 -13.64 14.44 -5.67
CA LEU A 53 -14.79 14.72 -6.51
C LEU A 53 -14.34 15.45 -7.79
N SER A 54 -14.98 15.17 -8.91
CA SER A 54 -14.72 15.90 -10.17
C SER A 54 -15.37 17.27 -10.15
N ASP A 55 -14.68 18.30 -10.66
CA ASP A 55 -15.26 19.64 -10.85
C ASP A 55 -16.46 19.59 -11.79
N GLN A 56 -16.43 18.74 -12.82
CA GLN A 56 -17.58 18.52 -13.72
C GLN A 56 -18.81 18.02 -12.95
N ASP A 57 -18.64 17.16 -11.96
CA ASP A 57 -19.73 16.68 -11.12
C ASP A 57 -20.26 17.81 -10.21
N VAL A 58 -19.37 18.65 -9.69
CA VAL A 58 -19.75 19.85 -8.92
C VAL A 58 -20.52 20.82 -9.82
N ASP A 59 -20.07 21.06 -11.07
CA ASP A 59 -20.75 21.92 -12.04
C ASP A 59 -22.14 21.41 -12.40
N THR A 60 -22.35 20.11 -12.48
CA THR A 60 -23.68 19.52 -12.66
C THR A 60 -24.63 19.95 -11.54
N MET A 61 -24.13 20.08 -10.32
CA MET A 61 -24.93 20.56 -9.18
C MET A 61 -25.08 22.08 -9.19
N ARG A 62 -24.06 22.84 -9.61
CA ARG A 62 -24.16 24.30 -9.83
C ARG A 62 -25.22 24.62 -10.87
N GLY A 63 -25.33 23.84 -11.94
CA GLY A 63 -26.37 23.95 -12.98
C GLY A 63 -27.80 23.82 -12.46
N LYS A 64 -28.01 23.26 -11.26
CA LYS A 64 -29.30 23.23 -10.57
C LYS A 64 -29.61 24.52 -9.78
N GLY A 65 -28.82 25.58 -9.98
CA GLY A 65 -29.00 26.89 -9.33
C GLY A 65 -28.36 27.03 -7.94
N LEU A 66 -27.43 26.12 -7.58
CA LEU A 66 -26.76 26.13 -6.30
C LEU A 66 -25.43 26.88 -6.37
N ALA A 67 -25.18 27.81 -5.47
CA ALA A 67 -23.90 28.52 -5.33
C ALA A 67 -22.93 27.62 -4.52
N LEU A 68 -22.19 26.73 -5.21
CA LEU A 68 -21.32 25.75 -4.60
C LEU A 68 -19.84 26.10 -4.85
N ALA A 69 -19.09 26.29 -3.78
CA ALA A 69 -17.64 26.37 -3.81
C ALA A 69 -17.00 24.96 -3.79
N ALA A 70 -15.72 24.87 -4.10
CA ALA A 70 -14.95 23.66 -3.83
C ALA A 70 -15.00 23.32 -2.32
N GLY A 71 -15.12 22.04 -1.99
CA GLY A 71 -15.29 21.60 -0.61
C GLY A 71 -16.74 21.55 -0.11
N ALA A 72 -17.70 22.02 -0.92
CA ALA A 72 -19.11 22.11 -0.53
C ALA A 72 -19.74 20.77 -0.19
N PHE A 73 -19.30 19.66 -0.78
CA PHE A 73 -19.78 18.32 -0.49
C PHE A 73 -18.89 17.57 0.51
N GLY A 74 -17.91 18.24 1.11
CA GLY A 74 -16.97 17.68 2.09
C GLY A 74 -15.78 16.95 1.43
N GLU A 75 -15.57 17.14 0.13
CA GLU A 75 -14.40 16.60 -0.59
C GLU A 75 -13.11 17.31 -0.19
N ASN A 76 -12.00 16.57 -0.15
CA ASN A 76 -10.66 17.09 0.10
C ASN A 76 -9.99 17.57 -1.18
N VAL A 77 -10.21 16.86 -2.29
CA VAL A 77 -9.57 17.14 -3.57
C VAL A 77 -10.65 17.26 -4.65
N VAL A 78 -10.70 18.41 -5.31
CA VAL A 78 -11.48 18.58 -6.53
C VAL A 78 -10.55 18.39 -7.72
N THR A 79 -10.95 17.54 -8.68
CA THR A 79 -10.13 17.21 -9.85
C THR A 79 -10.82 17.62 -11.14
N ALA A 80 -10.03 17.88 -12.19
CA ALA A 80 -10.53 18.04 -13.56
C ALA A 80 -9.78 17.12 -14.52
N ASP A 81 -10.36 16.90 -15.68
CA ASP A 81 -9.76 16.17 -16.80
C ASP A 81 -9.48 14.69 -16.53
N ILE A 82 -10.05 14.11 -15.47
CA ILE A 82 -9.94 12.69 -15.12
C ILE A 82 -11.31 12.13 -14.70
N GLU A 83 -11.70 10.99 -15.28
CA GLU A 83 -12.89 10.25 -14.83
C GLU A 83 -12.56 9.44 -13.57
N LEU A 84 -12.94 9.97 -12.41
CA LEU A 84 -12.61 9.38 -11.11
C LEU A 84 -13.21 7.98 -10.91
N LEU A 85 -14.40 7.69 -11.45
CA LEU A 85 -15.02 6.37 -11.30
C LEU A 85 -14.36 5.30 -12.18
N ALA A 86 -13.53 5.68 -13.15
CA ALA A 86 -12.68 4.75 -13.89
C ALA A 86 -11.47 4.27 -13.06
N LEU A 87 -11.19 4.92 -11.93
CA LEU A 87 -10.21 4.45 -10.95
C LEU A 87 -10.86 3.38 -10.05
N GLU A 88 -10.74 2.12 -10.42
CA GLU A 88 -11.30 0.99 -9.67
C GLU A 88 -10.80 0.94 -8.22
N VAL A 89 -11.56 0.32 -7.33
CA VAL A 89 -11.13 0.07 -5.95
C VAL A 89 -9.86 -0.80 -5.96
N GLY A 90 -8.85 -0.38 -5.21
CA GLY A 90 -7.51 -0.96 -5.24
C GLY A 90 -6.53 -0.25 -6.19
N ARG A 91 -7.04 0.50 -7.19
CA ARG A 91 -6.18 1.25 -8.12
C ARG A 91 -5.35 2.30 -7.40
N ARG A 92 -4.07 2.38 -7.76
CA ARG A 92 -3.15 3.39 -7.26
C ARG A 92 -3.00 4.51 -8.27
N PHE A 93 -2.86 5.73 -7.76
CA PHE A 93 -2.65 6.92 -8.57
C PHE A 93 -1.77 7.93 -7.81
N ARG A 94 -1.15 8.82 -8.56
CA ARG A 94 -0.32 9.90 -8.01
C ARG A 94 -1.05 11.23 -8.02
N ILE A 95 -0.74 12.08 -7.04
CA ILE A 95 -1.06 13.51 -7.07
C ILE A 95 0.25 14.26 -6.86
N GLY A 96 0.58 15.15 -7.80
CA GLY A 96 1.85 15.85 -7.83
C GLY A 96 3.04 14.90 -7.94
N ASP A 97 4.19 15.34 -7.46
CA ASP A 97 5.45 14.62 -7.65
C ASP A 97 5.56 13.37 -6.77
N ARG A 98 5.04 13.41 -5.55
CA ARG A 98 5.35 12.40 -4.54
C ARG A 98 4.16 11.63 -3.97
N ALA A 99 3.01 12.27 -3.78
CA ALA A 99 1.88 11.62 -3.12
C ALA A 99 1.38 10.43 -3.94
N VAL A 100 1.21 9.27 -3.28
CA VAL A 100 0.59 8.07 -3.86
C VAL A 100 -0.62 7.71 -3.02
N LEU A 101 -1.76 7.59 -3.69
CA LEU A 101 -3.02 7.22 -3.09
C LEU A 101 -3.51 5.90 -3.69
N GLN A 102 -4.38 5.23 -2.94
CA GLN A 102 -5.11 4.06 -3.42
C GLN A 102 -6.60 4.25 -3.20
N VAL A 103 -7.38 4.02 -4.25
CA VAL A 103 -8.85 4.03 -4.15
C VAL A 103 -9.31 2.92 -3.23
N THR A 104 -10.13 3.27 -2.26
CA THR A 104 -10.65 2.32 -1.26
C THR A 104 -12.15 2.14 -1.33
N GLN A 105 -12.85 3.10 -1.94
CA GLN A 105 -14.30 3.05 -2.05
C GLN A 105 -14.80 4.02 -3.10
N HIS A 106 -15.84 3.61 -3.86
CA HIS A 106 -16.67 4.50 -4.66
C HIS A 106 -17.95 4.84 -3.88
N GLY A 107 -18.32 6.10 -3.90
CA GLY A 107 -19.51 6.60 -3.22
C GLY A 107 -19.50 6.35 -1.71
N LYS A 108 -20.57 6.69 -1.07
CA LYS A 108 -20.81 6.36 0.35
C LYS A 108 -22.31 6.24 0.62
N THR A 109 -22.70 5.32 1.48
CA THR A 109 -24.04 5.29 2.05
C THR A 109 -24.12 6.30 3.21
N CYS A 110 -25.00 7.30 3.10
CA CYS A 110 -25.26 8.23 4.19
C CYS A 110 -26.46 7.72 4.98
N HIS A 111 -26.28 7.44 6.27
CA HIS A 111 -27.36 6.98 7.15
C HIS A 111 -28.25 8.13 7.66
N SER A 112 -27.78 9.36 7.60
CA SER A 112 -28.50 10.58 7.94
C SER A 112 -28.17 11.70 6.97
N ARG A 113 -29.11 12.64 6.80
CA ARG A 113 -28.85 13.88 6.07
C ARG A 113 -27.83 14.69 6.86
N CYS A 114 -26.91 15.32 6.15
CA CYS A 114 -25.95 16.25 6.75
C CYS A 114 -26.28 17.68 6.31
N ALA A 115 -25.67 18.64 6.95
CA ALA A 115 -25.89 20.06 6.62
C ALA A 115 -25.69 20.38 5.13
N ILE A 116 -24.84 19.63 4.45
CA ILE A 116 -24.60 19.76 3.01
C ILE A 116 -25.87 19.35 2.22
N TYR A 117 -26.48 18.22 2.58
CA TYR A 117 -27.72 17.77 1.96
C TYR A 117 -28.87 18.76 2.21
N ASP A 118 -28.98 19.28 3.42
CA ASP A 118 -30.04 20.21 3.80
C ASP A 118 -29.93 21.53 3.04
N GLN A 119 -28.71 22.00 2.74
CA GLN A 119 -28.46 23.22 1.96
C GLN A 119 -28.63 23.01 0.46
N ALA A 120 -28.16 21.88 -0.08
CA ALA A 120 -28.12 21.60 -1.52
C ALA A 120 -29.37 20.83 -2.02
N GLY A 121 -30.20 20.30 -1.12
CA GLY A 121 -31.34 19.42 -1.46
C GLY A 121 -30.94 18.07 -2.05
N ASP A 122 -29.71 17.90 -2.42
CA ASP A 122 -29.10 16.67 -2.98
C ASP A 122 -27.61 16.59 -2.61
N CYS A 123 -27.02 15.42 -2.72
CA CYS A 123 -25.58 15.24 -2.49
C CYS A 123 -25.00 14.28 -3.54
N ILE A 124 -23.97 14.75 -4.25
CA ILE A 124 -23.33 13.99 -5.33
C ILE A 124 -22.31 12.98 -4.83
N MET A 125 -21.72 13.18 -3.65
CA MET A 125 -20.70 12.32 -3.05
C MET A 125 -21.10 10.83 -2.95
N PRO A 126 -22.36 10.46 -2.64
CA PRO A 126 -22.78 9.07 -2.62
C PRO A 126 -22.68 8.34 -3.97
N ARG A 127 -22.77 9.09 -5.08
CA ARG A 127 -22.83 8.53 -6.44
C ARG A 127 -21.53 8.71 -7.23
N ARG A 128 -20.83 9.84 -7.02
CA ARG A 128 -19.71 10.26 -7.87
C ARG A 128 -18.40 10.45 -7.09
N GLY A 129 -18.47 10.58 -5.77
CA GLY A 129 -17.29 10.71 -4.94
C GLY A 129 -16.50 9.41 -4.84
N ILE A 130 -15.19 9.50 -4.83
CA ILE A 130 -14.31 8.39 -4.48
C ILE A 130 -13.55 8.70 -3.20
N PHE A 131 -13.16 7.64 -2.50
CA PHE A 131 -12.35 7.72 -1.29
C PHE A 131 -11.05 6.96 -1.50
N ALA A 132 -9.99 7.51 -0.93
CA ALA A 132 -8.67 6.93 -1.03
C ALA A 132 -7.95 6.96 0.32
N ARG A 133 -6.96 6.08 0.45
CA ARG A 133 -5.95 6.14 1.50
C ARG A 133 -4.62 6.60 0.94
N VAL A 134 -3.80 7.23 1.75
CA VAL A 134 -2.47 7.70 1.37
C VAL A 134 -1.46 6.59 1.63
N LEU A 135 -0.80 6.11 0.59
CA LEU A 135 0.26 5.10 0.65
C LEU A 135 1.64 5.73 0.81
N ARG A 136 1.89 6.87 0.17
CA ARG A 136 3.12 7.66 0.28
C ARG A 136 2.77 9.13 0.46
N SER A 137 3.43 9.76 1.44
CA SER A 137 3.23 11.18 1.72
C SER A 137 3.73 12.08 0.60
N GLY A 138 3.08 13.23 0.46
CA GLY A 138 3.50 14.28 -0.48
C GLY A 138 2.72 15.56 -0.26
N THR A 139 3.32 16.68 -0.62
CA THR A 139 2.65 17.97 -0.68
C THR A 139 1.79 18.04 -1.95
N VAL A 140 0.60 18.61 -1.85
CA VAL A 140 -0.38 18.75 -2.93
C VAL A 140 -0.88 20.19 -2.99
N ARG A 141 -1.03 20.71 -4.23
CA ARG A 141 -1.51 22.06 -4.53
C ARG A 141 -2.51 22.03 -5.69
N ALA A 142 -3.27 23.10 -5.83
CA ALA A 142 -4.03 23.32 -7.07
C ALA A 142 -3.08 23.40 -8.28
N GLY A 143 -3.45 22.76 -9.38
CA GLY A 143 -2.64 22.62 -10.58
C GLY A 143 -1.80 21.34 -10.65
N ASP A 144 -1.58 20.63 -9.54
CA ASP A 144 -0.82 19.37 -9.54
C ASP A 144 -1.47 18.31 -10.43
N GLU A 145 -0.65 17.56 -11.13
CA GLU A 145 -1.10 16.43 -11.97
C GLU A 145 -1.69 15.31 -11.10
N VAL A 146 -2.83 14.79 -11.52
CA VAL A 146 -3.41 13.53 -11.03
C VAL A 146 -3.26 12.48 -12.12
N ARG A 147 -2.57 11.37 -11.84
CA ARG A 147 -2.34 10.34 -12.88
C ARG A 147 -2.26 8.93 -12.32
N THR A 148 -2.73 7.98 -13.10
CA THR A 148 -2.36 6.58 -12.91
C THR A 148 -0.94 6.36 -13.41
N ASP A 149 -0.23 5.43 -12.79
CA ASP A 149 1.15 5.09 -13.16
C ASP A 149 1.21 3.57 -13.33
N PRO A 150 1.52 3.07 -14.55
CA PRO A 150 1.58 1.63 -14.84
C PRO A 150 2.48 0.84 -13.88
N VAL A 151 3.44 1.51 -13.26
CA VAL A 151 4.31 0.90 -12.24
C VAL A 151 3.56 0.35 -11.03
N PHE A 152 2.30 0.78 -10.82
CA PHE A 152 1.42 0.31 -9.75
C PHE A 152 0.31 -0.65 -10.21
N ASP A 153 0.30 -1.06 -11.48
CA ASP A 153 -0.73 -1.95 -12.02
C ASP A 153 -0.52 -3.41 -11.62
N ALA A 154 0.69 -3.74 -11.18
CA ALA A 154 1.06 -5.05 -10.64
C ALA A 154 1.68 -4.90 -9.25
N TYR A 155 1.77 -6.00 -8.51
CA TYR A 155 2.47 -5.98 -7.23
C TYR A 155 3.94 -5.58 -7.42
N ARG A 156 4.46 -4.87 -6.43
CA ARG A 156 5.85 -4.40 -6.37
C ARG A 156 6.58 -5.18 -5.28
N PHE A 157 7.64 -5.85 -5.65
CA PHE A 157 8.40 -6.72 -4.76
C PHE A 157 9.81 -6.21 -4.54
N ALA A 158 10.35 -6.45 -3.35
CA ALA A 158 11.76 -6.28 -3.05
C ALA A 158 12.33 -7.55 -2.43
N VAL A 159 13.57 -7.88 -2.77
CA VAL A 159 14.32 -9.00 -2.23
C VAL A 159 15.62 -8.50 -1.62
N LEU A 160 15.78 -8.63 -0.31
CA LEU A 160 16.97 -8.24 0.42
C LEU A 160 17.71 -9.49 0.90
N VAL A 161 18.91 -9.70 0.41
CA VAL A 161 19.81 -10.76 0.89
C VAL A 161 20.68 -10.20 2.00
N LEU A 162 20.61 -10.81 3.16
CA LEU A 162 21.27 -10.34 4.38
C LEU A 162 22.44 -11.26 4.70
N SER A 163 23.65 -10.77 4.46
CA SER A 163 24.88 -11.55 4.65
C SER A 163 26.11 -10.64 4.64
N ASP A 164 26.87 -10.63 5.74
CA ASP A 164 28.18 -9.98 5.82
C ASP A 164 29.13 -10.47 4.71
N ARG A 165 29.15 -11.78 4.46
CA ARG A 165 30.07 -12.40 3.51
C ARG A 165 29.72 -12.08 2.06
N ALA A 166 28.43 -12.14 1.71
CA ALA A 166 27.99 -11.78 0.37
C ALA A 166 28.14 -10.27 0.11
N SER A 167 27.85 -9.43 1.09
CA SER A 167 28.01 -7.97 0.98
C SER A 167 29.48 -7.53 0.84
N ALA A 168 30.41 -8.34 1.37
CA ALA A 168 31.85 -8.15 1.21
C ALA A 168 32.43 -8.82 -0.05
N GLY A 169 31.58 -9.42 -0.91
CA GLY A 169 32.03 -10.11 -2.13
C GLY A 169 32.78 -11.41 -1.91
N VAL A 170 32.68 -12.03 -0.71
CA VAL A 170 33.37 -13.29 -0.37
C VAL A 170 32.77 -14.48 -1.10
N TYR A 171 31.47 -14.43 -1.41
CA TYR A 171 30.77 -15.40 -2.27
C TYR A 171 29.61 -14.77 -3.02
N GLU A 172 29.21 -15.41 -4.11
CA GLU A 172 28.07 -14.97 -4.91
C GLU A 172 26.74 -15.38 -4.27
N ASP A 173 25.78 -14.46 -4.27
CA ASP A 173 24.41 -14.77 -3.81
C ASP A 173 23.70 -15.68 -4.81
N THR A 174 23.31 -16.85 -4.34
CA THR A 174 22.49 -17.82 -5.10
C THR A 174 21.08 -17.97 -4.54
N ALA A 175 20.79 -17.44 -3.36
CA ALA A 175 19.48 -17.54 -2.72
C ALA A 175 18.50 -16.49 -3.20
N GLY A 176 18.96 -15.25 -3.41
CA GLY A 176 18.17 -14.16 -3.96
C GLY A 176 17.55 -14.48 -5.32
N PRO A 177 18.33 -14.92 -6.34
CA PRO A 177 17.77 -15.35 -7.62
C PRO A 177 16.71 -16.45 -7.51
N VAL A 178 16.90 -17.43 -6.62
CA VAL A 178 15.88 -18.48 -6.36
C VAL A 178 14.61 -17.86 -5.80
N ALA A 179 14.71 -16.96 -4.83
CA ALA A 179 13.54 -16.30 -4.26
C ALA A 179 12.78 -15.47 -5.32
N VAL A 180 13.49 -14.72 -6.15
CA VAL A 180 12.89 -13.95 -7.26
C VAL A 180 12.13 -14.87 -8.22
N SER A 181 12.78 -15.96 -8.66
CA SER A 181 12.16 -16.92 -9.57
C SER A 181 10.89 -17.54 -8.99
N ARG A 182 10.93 -17.97 -7.72
CA ARG A 182 9.77 -18.57 -7.04
C ARG A 182 8.66 -17.55 -6.82
N LEU A 183 9.00 -16.31 -6.46
CA LEU A 183 8.06 -15.24 -6.23
C LEU A 183 7.25 -14.91 -7.49
N LEU A 184 7.95 -14.69 -8.61
CA LEU A 184 7.30 -14.36 -9.89
C LEU A 184 6.49 -15.52 -10.48
N ALA A 185 6.74 -16.75 -10.04
CA ALA A 185 5.94 -17.92 -10.44
C ALA A 185 4.60 -18.02 -9.67
N VAL A 186 4.47 -17.39 -8.49
CA VAL A 186 3.29 -17.53 -7.63
C VAL A 186 2.45 -16.26 -7.50
N ALA A 187 3.01 -15.10 -7.80
CA ALA A 187 2.27 -13.83 -7.73
C ALA A 187 2.63 -12.92 -8.91
N PRO A 188 1.62 -12.30 -9.57
CA PRO A 188 1.87 -11.36 -10.66
C PRO A 188 2.49 -10.09 -10.11
N GLY A 189 3.69 -9.73 -10.54
CA GLY A 189 4.36 -8.55 -10.01
C GLY A 189 5.70 -8.26 -10.66
N THR A 190 6.33 -7.20 -10.16
CA THR A 190 7.65 -6.75 -10.60
C THR A 190 8.59 -6.65 -9.41
N VAL A 191 9.78 -7.23 -9.52
CA VAL A 191 10.85 -7.02 -8.54
C VAL A 191 11.50 -5.66 -8.83
N VAL A 192 11.22 -4.70 -7.97
CA VAL A 192 11.71 -3.31 -8.12
C VAL A 192 13.08 -3.10 -7.48
N GLU A 193 13.44 -3.97 -6.53
CA GLU A 193 14.76 -3.95 -5.90
C GLU A 193 15.20 -5.37 -5.53
N GLN A 194 16.41 -5.73 -5.93
CA GLN A 194 17.15 -6.86 -5.40
C GLN A 194 18.49 -6.33 -4.87
N ARG A 195 18.79 -6.55 -3.59
CA ARG A 195 19.95 -5.94 -2.95
C ARG A 195 20.55 -6.86 -1.89
N ILE A 196 21.87 -6.83 -1.78
CA ILE A 196 22.63 -7.49 -0.71
C ILE A 196 23.00 -6.44 0.34
N LEU A 197 22.72 -6.73 1.60
CA LEU A 197 23.09 -5.90 2.75
C LEU A 197 23.88 -6.73 3.75
N PRO A 198 24.79 -6.11 4.53
CA PRO A 198 25.42 -6.79 5.66
C PRO A 198 24.41 -7.07 6.77
N ASP A 199 24.76 -7.98 7.69
CA ASP A 199 23.98 -8.29 8.90
C ASP A 199 24.09 -7.15 9.92
N ASP A 200 23.51 -5.98 9.58
CA ASP A 200 23.49 -4.74 10.36
C ASP A 200 22.03 -4.30 10.55
N GLY A 201 21.53 -4.42 11.79
CA GLY A 201 20.13 -4.15 12.12
C GLY A 201 19.67 -2.77 11.67
N ALA A 202 20.45 -1.71 11.94
CA ALA A 202 20.06 -0.36 11.57
C ALA A 202 20.01 -0.13 10.05
N ARG A 203 20.86 -0.81 9.26
CA ARG A 203 20.79 -0.76 7.80
C ARG A 203 19.59 -1.51 7.28
N ILE A 204 19.28 -2.67 7.87
CA ILE A 204 18.10 -3.49 7.52
C ILE A 204 16.84 -2.69 7.81
N GLU A 205 16.69 -2.12 9.02
CA GLU A 205 15.54 -1.30 9.40
C GLU A 205 15.30 -0.14 8.42
N ARG A 206 16.35 0.65 8.11
CA ARG A 206 16.25 1.75 7.15
C ARG A 206 15.82 1.30 5.77
N ALA A 207 16.33 0.15 5.30
CA ALA A 207 15.94 -0.40 4.01
C ALA A 207 14.48 -0.83 4.00
N LEU A 208 14.00 -1.51 5.05
CA LEU A 208 12.61 -1.95 5.19
C LEU A 208 11.65 -0.76 5.25
N VAL A 209 11.97 0.27 6.05
CA VAL A 209 11.17 1.50 6.14
C VAL A 209 11.11 2.21 4.79
N ARG A 210 12.24 2.42 4.12
CA ARG A 210 12.27 3.05 2.79
C ARG A 210 11.43 2.28 1.76
N LEU A 211 11.59 0.97 1.70
CA LEU A 211 10.84 0.12 0.76
C LEU A 211 9.33 0.21 1.00
N ALA A 212 8.90 0.15 2.25
CA ALA A 212 7.48 0.19 2.60
C ALA A 212 6.88 1.60 2.47
N ASP A 213 7.57 2.65 2.93
CA ASP A 213 6.99 3.97 3.11
C ASP A 213 7.23 4.92 1.93
N GLU A 214 8.35 4.75 1.21
CA GLU A 214 8.74 5.63 0.12
C GLU A 214 8.59 4.95 -1.24
N GLU A 215 9.05 3.71 -1.38
CA GLU A 215 8.96 2.96 -2.64
C GLU A 215 7.59 2.30 -2.86
N VAL A 216 6.76 2.21 -1.82
CA VAL A 216 5.41 1.63 -1.90
C VAL A 216 5.43 0.21 -2.44
N VAL A 217 6.32 -0.64 -1.90
CA VAL A 217 6.35 -2.06 -2.26
C VAL A 217 5.25 -2.84 -1.52
N ASP A 218 4.78 -3.93 -2.11
CA ASP A 218 3.73 -4.77 -1.54
C ASP A 218 4.29 -5.91 -0.70
N LEU A 219 5.49 -6.38 -1.08
CA LEU A 219 6.18 -7.46 -0.40
C LEU A 219 7.67 -7.19 -0.34
N VAL A 220 8.25 -7.39 0.84
CA VAL A 220 9.69 -7.51 1.02
C VAL A 220 10.01 -8.92 1.50
N LEU A 221 10.84 -9.65 0.77
CA LEU A 221 11.46 -10.87 1.23
C LEU A 221 12.87 -10.55 1.73
N THR A 222 13.16 -10.90 2.97
CA THR A 222 14.53 -10.88 3.47
C THR A 222 15.07 -12.31 3.50
N ILE A 223 16.32 -12.52 3.11
CA ILE A 223 16.93 -13.83 2.94
C ILE A 223 18.23 -13.88 3.73
N GLY A 224 18.26 -14.66 4.82
CA GLY A 224 19.41 -14.77 5.70
C GLY A 224 19.23 -14.09 7.05
N GLY A 225 20.21 -14.23 7.94
CA GLY A 225 20.24 -13.63 9.26
C GLY A 225 19.12 -14.06 10.21
N THR A 226 18.55 -15.27 10.02
CA THR A 226 17.40 -15.79 10.80
C THR A 226 17.77 -16.89 11.81
N GLY A 227 19.04 -17.20 11.99
CA GLY A 227 19.51 -18.24 12.89
C GLY A 227 19.75 -17.76 14.33
N LEU A 228 20.62 -18.49 15.06
CA LEU A 228 20.91 -18.26 16.47
C LEU A 228 22.27 -17.57 16.70
N SER A 229 22.98 -17.22 15.64
CA SER A 229 24.25 -16.49 15.76
C SER A 229 23.98 -15.05 16.28
N PRO A 230 24.90 -14.48 17.09
CA PRO A 230 24.78 -13.09 17.49
C PRO A 230 24.75 -12.07 16.32
N ARG A 231 25.18 -12.49 15.14
CA ARG A 231 25.09 -11.69 13.90
C ARG A 231 23.77 -11.82 13.17
N ASP A 232 22.94 -12.82 13.51
CA ASP A 232 21.62 -13.02 12.93
C ASP A 232 20.63 -12.03 13.57
N VAL A 233 20.42 -10.88 12.97
CA VAL A 233 19.62 -9.77 13.50
C VAL A 233 18.39 -9.43 12.64
N THR A 234 18.14 -10.23 11.61
CA THR A 234 17.03 -9.99 10.67
C THR A 234 15.65 -9.96 11.35
N PRO A 235 15.33 -10.90 12.26
CA PRO A 235 14.02 -10.88 12.93
C PRO A 235 13.83 -9.64 13.80
N GLU A 236 14.86 -9.24 14.54
CA GLU A 236 14.82 -8.06 15.40
C GLU A 236 14.61 -6.77 14.60
N ALA A 237 15.36 -6.58 13.51
CA ALA A 237 15.21 -5.44 12.61
C ALA A 237 13.81 -5.41 11.94
N THR A 238 13.26 -6.59 11.62
CA THR A 238 11.92 -6.70 11.03
C THR A 238 10.83 -6.34 12.05
N LEU A 239 10.94 -6.83 13.28
CA LEU A 239 10.02 -6.50 14.37
C LEU A 239 10.07 -5.03 14.77
N ALA A 240 11.25 -4.39 14.72
CA ALA A 240 11.41 -2.99 15.06
C ALA A 240 10.61 -2.03 14.14
N VAL A 241 10.33 -2.45 12.91
CA VAL A 241 9.65 -1.60 11.91
C VAL A 241 8.19 -1.97 11.65
N MET A 242 7.67 -2.98 12.32
CA MET A 242 6.32 -3.48 12.08
C MET A 242 5.22 -2.60 12.66
N ASP A 243 4.04 -2.64 12.04
CA ASP A 243 2.79 -2.21 12.63
C ASP A 243 2.06 -3.38 13.33
N ARG A 244 2.18 -4.61 12.78
CA ARG A 244 1.61 -5.84 13.32
C ARG A 244 2.33 -7.09 12.85
N GLU A 245 2.26 -8.15 13.63
CA GLU A 245 2.75 -9.48 13.24
C GLU A 245 1.74 -10.27 12.41
N VAL A 246 2.27 -11.20 11.59
CA VAL A 246 1.51 -12.22 10.85
C VAL A 246 2.10 -13.60 11.17
N PRO A 247 1.95 -14.08 12.41
CA PRO A 247 2.71 -15.23 12.92
C PRO A 247 2.45 -16.52 12.15
N GLY A 248 1.22 -16.73 11.66
CA GLY A 248 0.85 -17.94 10.91
C GLY A 248 1.69 -18.18 9.65
N ILE A 249 2.20 -17.12 8.99
CA ILE A 249 3.11 -17.27 7.84
C ILE A 249 4.44 -17.88 8.32
N ALA A 250 5.04 -17.33 9.37
CA ALA A 250 6.30 -17.80 9.91
C ALA A 250 6.20 -19.23 10.48
N GLU A 251 5.08 -19.56 11.09
CA GLU A 251 4.75 -20.92 11.56
C GLU A 251 4.65 -21.91 10.40
N GLY A 252 3.90 -21.56 9.35
CA GLY A 252 3.78 -22.38 8.15
C GLY A 252 5.11 -22.65 7.47
N ILE A 253 5.97 -21.63 7.37
CA ILE A 253 7.35 -21.75 6.84
C ILE A 253 8.17 -22.74 7.67
N ARG A 254 8.14 -22.65 9.01
CA ARG A 254 8.85 -23.56 9.90
C ARG A 254 8.31 -25.00 9.79
N LEU A 255 6.99 -25.17 9.81
CA LEU A 255 6.35 -26.47 9.66
C LEU A 255 6.70 -27.14 8.33
N GLN A 256 6.72 -26.39 7.23
CA GLN A 256 7.14 -26.91 5.93
C GLN A 256 8.62 -27.31 5.95
N GLY A 257 9.48 -26.46 6.49
CA GLY A 257 10.91 -26.75 6.61
C GLY A 257 11.21 -27.99 7.45
N MET A 258 10.43 -28.26 8.50
CA MET A 258 10.57 -29.45 9.34
C MET A 258 10.30 -30.77 8.61
N LYS A 259 9.55 -30.76 7.51
CA LYS A 259 9.38 -31.93 6.65
C LYS A 259 10.70 -32.36 5.98
N HIS A 260 11.64 -31.42 5.84
CA HIS A 260 12.93 -31.67 5.20
C HIS A 260 14.08 -31.78 6.19
N THR A 261 14.04 -31.02 7.30
CA THR A 261 15.05 -31.08 8.34
C THR A 261 14.53 -30.59 9.69
N PRO A 262 14.82 -31.31 10.82
CA PRO A 262 14.47 -30.81 12.16
C PRO A 262 15.12 -29.44 12.50
N ARG A 263 16.22 -29.07 11.84
CA ARG A 263 16.91 -27.80 12.06
C ARG A 263 16.05 -26.58 11.70
N ALA A 264 14.99 -26.74 10.90
CA ALA A 264 14.04 -25.68 10.59
C ALA A 264 13.37 -25.07 11.85
N MET A 265 13.28 -25.85 12.95
CA MET A 265 12.80 -25.36 14.26
C MET A 265 13.66 -24.21 14.84
N LEU A 266 14.92 -24.11 14.44
CA LEU A 266 15.86 -23.10 14.94
C LEU A 266 15.72 -21.76 14.21
N SER A 267 14.89 -21.69 13.17
CA SER A 267 14.63 -20.42 12.47
C SER A 267 13.80 -19.48 13.33
N ARG A 268 14.34 -18.28 13.59
CA ARG A 268 13.66 -17.18 14.28
C ARG A 268 12.94 -16.25 13.31
N GLY A 269 12.90 -16.60 12.01
CA GLY A 269 12.25 -15.78 10.99
C GLY A 269 10.81 -15.44 11.36
N VAL A 270 10.42 -14.21 11.07
CA VAL A 270 9.10 -13.63 11.32
C VAL A 270 8.43 -13.19 10.02
N ALA A 271 7.13 -12.96 10.07
CA ALA A 271 6.38 -12.28 9.04
C ALA A 271 5.58 -11.16 9.69
N VAL A 272 5.63 -9.96 9.10
CA VAL A 272 5.02 -8.75 9.65
C VAL A 272 4.38 -7.91 8.55
N GLN A 273 3.52 -6.98 8.96
CA GLN A 273 2.96 -5.96 8.09
C GLN A 273 3.40 -4.57 8.56
N ARG A 274 3.86 -3.74 7.60
CA ARG A 274 4.06 -2.30 7.77
C ARG A 274 3.24 -1.54 6.73
N GLY A 275 2.23 -0.78 7.19
CA GLY A 275 1.26 -0.17 6.29
C GLY A 275 0.53 -1.22 5.47
N HIS A 276 0.75 -1.23 4.16
CA HIS A 276 0.25 -2.21 3.20
C HIS A 276 1.30 -3.24 2.77
N THR A 277 2.54 -3.09 3.22
CA THR A 277 3.68 -3.94 2.85
C THR A 277 3.74 -5.16 3.76
N LEU A 278 3.76 -6.35 3.17
CA LEU A 278 4.09 -7.58 3.86
C LEU A 278 5.61 -7.78 3.84
N ILE A 279 6.20 -8.10 4.99
CA ILE A 279 7.64 -8.38 5.13
C ILE A 279 7.79 -9.78 5.68
N ILE A 280 8.52 -10.66 4.97
CA ILE A 280 8.68 -12.07 5.34
C ILE A 280 10.17 -12.42 5.37
N ASN A 281 10.62 -13.01 6.48
CA ASN A 281 11.98 -13.49 6.60
C ASN A 281 12.11 -14.94 6.15
N LEU A 282 13.06 -15.20 5.24
CA LEU A 282 13.41 -16.52 4.74
C LEU A 282 14.83 -16.89 5.16
N SER A 283 15.12 -18.17 5.18
CA SER A 283 16.45 -18.71 5.47
C SER A 283 17.44 -18.37 4.34
N GLY A 284 18.74 -18.31 4.67
CA GLY A 284 19.78 -17.85 3.74
C GLY A 284 20.24 -18.86 2.69
N SER A 285 19.77 -20.12 2.69
CA SER A 285 20.20 -21.10 1.69
C SER A 285 19.21 -21.24 0.54
N PRO A 286 19.67 -21.39 -0.73
CA PRO A 286 18.78 -21.56 -1.88
C PRO A 286 17.81 -22.72 -1.74
N ARG A 287 18.27 -23.84 -1.13
CA ARG A 287 17.44 -25.01 -0.87
C ARG A 287 16.32 -24.68 0.12
N ALA A 288 16.64 -24.03 1.25
CA ALA A 288 15.65 -23.66 2.25
C ALA A 288 14.64 -22.65 1.68
N VAL A 289 15.07 -21.69 0.88
CA VAL A 289 14.17 -20.76 0.17
C VAL A 289 13.14 -21.53 -0.68
N ASN A 290 13.59 -22.49 -1.49
CA ASN A 290 12.69 -23.32 -2.29
C ASN A 290 11.66 -24.07 -1.43
N GLU A 291 12.11 -24.74 -0.36
CA GLU A 291 11.26 -25.49 0.56
C GLU A 291 10.24 -24.58 1.28
N GLN A 292 10.66 -23.36 1.65
CA GLN A 292 9.82 -22.37 2.34
C GLN A 292 8.76 -21.75 1.41
N PHE A 293 9.07 -21.61 0.14
CA PHE A 293 8.08 -21.16 -0.86
C PHE A 293 6.92 -22.13 -1.05
N ASP A 294 7.09 -23.42 -0.77
CA ASP A 294 6.00 -24.39 -0.83
C ASP A 294 4.91 -24.12 0.23
N ALA A 295 5.30 -23.47 1.35
CA ALA A 295 4.33 -22.98 2.34
C ALA A 295 3.69 -21.64 1.92
N LEU A 296 4.45 -20.76 1.25
CA LEU A 296 4.00 -19.43 0.87
C LEU A 296 3.08 -19.43 -0.36
N ALA A 297 3.41 -20.23 -1.36
CA ALA A 297 2.74 -20.23 -2.65
C ALA A 297 1.20 -20.33 -2.59
N PRO A 298 0.61 -21.20 -1.73
CA PRO A 298 -0.85 -21.33 -1.66
C PRO A 298 -1.57 -20.12 -1.07
N VAL A 299 -0.87 -19.25 -0.35
CA VAL A 299 -1.49 -18.17 0.43
C VAL A 299 -1.01 -16.77 0.03
N LEU A 300 0.09 -16.66 -0.72
CA LEU A 300 0.80 -15.40 -0.92
C LEU A 300 -0.05 -14.37 -1.66
N ASP A 301 -0.69 -14.74 -2.76
CA ASP A 301 -1.51 -13.81 -3.53
C ASP A 301 -2.68 -13.28 -2.69
N HIS A 302 -3.37 -14.17 -1.97
CA HIS A 302 -4.46 -13.75 -1.08
C HIS A 302 -3.95 -12.86 0.06
N ALA A 303 -2.80 -13.16 0.66
CA ALA A 303 -2.20 -12.33 1.69
C ALA A 303 -1.85 -10.93 1.17
N LEU A 304 -1.34 -10.83 -0.06
CA LEU A 304 -1.06 -9.57 -0.72
C LEU A 304 -2.34 -8.76 -0.99
N GLN A 305 -3.40 -9.40 -1.50
CA GLN A 305 -4.70 -8.75 -1.69
C GLN A 305 -5.21 -8.15 -0.38
N MET A 306 -5.18 -8.93 0.71
CA MET A 306 -5.62 -8.45 2.02
C MET A 306 -4.73 -7.33 2.56
N ALA A 307 -3.40 -7.44 2.48
CA ALA A 307 -2.46 -6.43 2.97
C ALA A 307 -2.60 -5.12 2.20
N THR A 308 -2.77 -5.19 0.89
CA THR A 308 -2.96 -4.02 0.03
C THR A 308 -4.39 -3.46 0.07
N GLY A 309 -5.33 -4.15 0.75
CA GLY A 309 -6.73 -3.73 0.85
C GLY A 309 -7.48 -3.77 -0.47
N ILE A 310 -7.04 -4.57 -1.42
CA ILE A 310 -7.81 -4.92 -2.62
C ILE A 310 -8.93 -5.85 -2.18
N PRO A 311 -10.19 -5.65 -2.62
CA PRO A 311 -11.28 -6.55 -2.26
C PRO A 311 -10.97 -7.99 -2.66
N ALA A 312 -10.90 -8.87 -1.67
CA ALA A 312 -10.70 -10.30 -1.88
C ALA A 312 -11.87 -11.07 -1.29
N SER A 313 -12.35 -12.09 -2.02
CA SER A 313 -13.35 -13.01 -1.46
C SER A 313 -12.65 -13.96 -0.50
N CYS A 314 -12.91 -13.83 0.80
CA CYS A 314 -12.46 -14.78 1.82
C CYS A 314 -13.38 -16.03 1.90
N ALA A 315 -14.44 -16.12 1.09
CA ALA A 315 -15.33 -17.28 1.07
C ALA A 315 -14.58 -18.48 0.45
N ARG A 316 -14.54 -19.60 1.16
CA ARG A 316 -14.13 -20.87 0.55
C ARG A 316 -15.07 -21.13 -0.63
N PRO A 317 -14.54 -21.50 -1.82
CA PRO A 317 -15.44 -22.02 -2.87
C PRO A 317 -16.17 -23.21 -2.26
N VAL A 318 -17.49 -23.18 -2.34
CA VAL A 318 -18.30 -24.34 -1.97
C VAL A 318 -17.99 -25.40 -3.03
N THR A 319 -17.09 -26.32 -2.70
CA THR A 319 -16.89 -27.53 -3.50
C THR A 319 -18.12 -28.36 -3.28
N GLY A 320 -19.03 -28.34 -4.29
CA GLY A 320 -20.13 -29.28 -4.40
C GLY A 320 -19.63 -30.70 -4.71
#